data_15772aed10760ac0fbc72a6fe1e8ec41
#
_entry.id   15772aed10760ac0fbc72a6fe1e8ec41
#
_cell.length_a   1.000
_cell.length_b   1.000
_cell.length_c   1.000
_cell.angle_alpha   90.00
_cell.angle_beta   90.00
_cell.angle_gamma   90.00
#
_symmetry.space_group_name_H-M   'P 1'
#
loop_
_entity.id
_entity.type
_entity.pdbx_description
1 polymer ?
#
loop_
_entity_poly.entity_id
_entity_poly.type
_entity_poly.pdbx_seq_one_letter_code
_entity_poly.pdbx_strand_id
1 'polypeptide(L)'
;MPQPPNRERRWCVVCSLLLVVICQACAHPGHGRDLRQAEDLPESIVLDTVPFFPQEAYQCGPAAMAMVLGWSGLSVEPDDLVEEIYTPGRKGSLQPSLVAAARRRGRLAHAITGPQALLSELAAGHPVIVLQNLGTRSYPAWHYAVTIGMDRPASRILLHTGTTARRPTAWSRFLFTWERGRYWGLVVLPAGRMPPSADAKAYLEAVLGLEHARQWEAAARAYAAALDRWPDNQQALIGLGNCRITQGDLASAETVLRKAITLAPYNSDAANNLAHVLTRLGKLEEALYWSRRAVQNGGANLPVYRQTLQEIEDLRQCRDRKKP
;
A
#
# COMPACT_ATOMS: atom_id res chain seq x y z
N MET A 1 33.75 35.86 -66.20
CA MET A 1 33.19 36.35 -64.92
C MET A 1 32.25 35.29 -64.38
N PRO A 2 32.51 34.63 -63.26
CA PRO A 2 31.61 33.64 -62.69
C PRO A 2 30.55 34.35 -61.85
N GLN A 3 29.29 33.90 -62.01
CA GLN A 3 28.13 34.40 -61.25
C GLN A 3 28.19 33.94 -59.79
N PRO A 4 27.75 34.76 -58.81
CA PRO A 4 27.77 34.39 -57.40
C PRO A 4 26.70 33.34 -57.08
N PRO A 5 26.89 32.45 -56.10
CA PRO A 5 25.97 31.38 -55.77
C PRO A 5 24.71 31.93 -55.06
N ASN A 6 23.58 31.44 -55.51
CA ASN A 6 22.23 31.81 -55.11
C ASN A 6 22.01 31.58 -53.60
N ARG A 7 22.09 32.65 -52.82
CA ARG A 7 21.93 32.67 -51.34
C ARG A 7 20.52 32.29 -50.87
N GLU A 8 19.50 32.50 -51.71
CA GLU A 8 18.12 32.27 -51.32
C GLU A 8 17.75 30.78 -51.23
N ARG A 9 18.35 29.91 -52.05
CA ARG A 9 18.11 28.46 -51.97
C ARG A 9 18.60 27.80 -50.66
N ARG A 10 19.62 28.35 -50.02
CA ARG A 10 20.16 27.83 -48.76
C ARG A 10 19.30 28.12 -47.55
N TRP A 11 18.55 29.24 -47.57
CA TRP A 11 17.68 29.62 -46.49
C TRP A 11 16.39 28.75 -46.46
N CYS A 12 15.82 28.43 -47.65
CA CYS A 12 14.66 27.54 -47.74
C CYS A 12 14.94 26.10 -47.21
N VAL A 13 16.10 25.56 -47.49
CA VAL A 13 16.47 24.21 -47.01
C VAL A 13 16.72 24.18 -45.51
N VAL A 14 17.35 25.21 -44.93
CA VAL A 14 17.57 25.33 -43.49
C VAL A 14 16.25 25.54 -42.72
N CYS A 15 15.34 26.38 -43.25
CA CYS A 15 14.02 26.58 -42.66
C CYS A 15 13.15 25.31 -42.73
N SER A 16 13.21 24.54 -43.82
CA SER A 16 12.47 23.28 -43.96
C SER A 16 13.04 22.20 -43.03
N LEU A 17 14.34 22.12 -42.84
CA LEU A 17 14.97 21.19 -41.91
C LEU A 17 14.67 21.55 -40.42
N LEU A 18 14.64 22.85 -40.08
CA LEU A 18 14.24 23.31 -38.74
C LEU A 18 12.77 23.03 -38.43
N LEU A 19 11.85 23.16 -39.41
CA LEU A 19 10.45 22.82 -39.25
C LEU A 19 10.22 21.31 -39.06
N VAL A 20 10.98 20.46 -39.73
CA VAL A 20 10.91 19.00 -39.58
C VAL A 20 11.44 18.56 -38.20
N VAL A 21 12.51 19.20 -37.70
CA VAL A 21 13.05 18.90 -36.36
C VAL A 21 12.09 19.36 -35.25
N ILE A 22 11.38 20.48 -35.45
CA ILE A 22 10.40 20.98 -34.45
C ILE A 22 9.14 20.08 -34.43
N CYS A 23 8.72 19.50 -35.56
CA CYS A 23 7.62 18.53 -35.58
C CYS A 23 7.96 17.18 -34.93
N GLN A 24 9.21 16.75 -34.94
CA GLN A 24 9.65 15.53 -34.24
C GLN A 24 9.84 15.71 -32.72
N ALA A 25 10.04 16.93 -32.24
CA ALA A 25 10.18 17.23 -30.80
C ALA A 25 8.85 17.19 -30.03
N CYS A 26 7.69 17.08 -30.70
CA CYS A 26 6.39 16.98 -30.05
C CYS A 26 5.88 15.54 -29.86
N ALA A 27 6.62 14.54 -30.31
CA ALA A 27 6.36 13.16 -29.95
C ALA A 27 7.04 12.87 -28.59
N HIS A 28 6.44 13.36 -27.51
CA HIS A 28 6.71 12.77 -26.19
C HIS A 28 6.27 11.31 -26.26
N PRO A 29 7.16 10.32 -26.03
CA PRO A 29 6.70 8.96 -25.83
C PRO A 29 5.86 9.00 -24.55
N GLY A 30 4.55 9.02 -24.71
CA GLY A 30 3.61 8.91 -23.61
C GLY A 30 3.93 7.63 -22.85
N HIS A 31 4.38 7.75 -21.60
CA HIS A 31 4.79 6.66 -20.72
C HIS A 31 3.58 5.85 -20.19
N GLY A 32 2.51 5.75 -20.95
CA GLY A 32 1.39 4.88 -20.65
C GLY A 32 1.12 3.97 -21.84
N ARG A 33 1.25 2.64 -21.69
CA ARG A 33 0.71 1.69 -22.65
C ARG A 33 -0.69 2.18 -23.07
N ASP A 34 -0.96 2.20 -24.37
CA ASP A 34 -2.34 2.34 -24.83
C ASP A 34 -3.17 1.24 -24.17
N LEU A 35 -4.26 1.61 -23.51
CA LEU A 35 -5.11 0.64 -22.82
C LEU A 35 -5.57 -0.49 -23.77
N ARG A 36 -5.71 -0.20 -25.07
CA ARG A 36 -6.05 -1.17 -26.10
C ARG A 36 -5.01 -2.28 -26.28
N GLN A 37 -3.74 -2.01 -25.99
CA GLN A 37 -2.61 -2.94 -26.13
C GLN A 37 -2.40 -3.85 -24.92
N ALA A 38 -3.20 -3.69 -23.86
CA ALA A 38 -3.15 -4.53 -22.68
C ALA A 38 -3.99 -5.81 -22.90
N GLU A 39 -3.57 -6.66 -23.83
CA GLU A 39 -4.30 -7.88 -24.24
C GLU A 39 -4.41 -8.93 -23.15
N ASP A 40 -3.55 -8.86 -22.15
CA ASP A 40 -3.56 -9.68 -20.93
C ASP A 40 -4.68 -9.32 -19.95
N LEU A 41 -5.40 -8.20 -20.19
CA LEU A 41 -6.50 -7.74 -19.36
C LEU A 41 -7.86 -7.98 -20.02
N PRO A 42 -8.95 -8.12 -19.23
CA PRO A 42 -10.32 -8.17 -19.76
C PRO A 42 -10.65 -6.96 -20.65
N GLU A 43 -11.54 -7.15 -21.62
CA GLU A 43 -11.98 -6.05 -22.51
C GLU A 43 -12.67 -4.93 -21.73
N SER A 44 -13.50 -5.30 -20.75
CA SER A 44 -14.13 -4.32 -19.85
C SER A 44 -14.25 -4.85 -18.44
N ILE A 45 -14.19 -3.93 -17.49
CA ILE A 45 -14.39 -4.17 -16.06
C ILE A 45 -15.27 -3.05 -15.53
N VAL A 46 -16.29 -3.42 -14.74
CA VAL A 46 -17.12 -2.46 -14.00
C VAL A 46 -17.34 -3.01 -12.60
N LEU A 47 -16.92 -2.28 -11.59
CA LEU A 47 -17.11 -2.63 -10.18
C LEU A 47 -18.41 -1.99 -9.66
N ASP A 48 -19.53 -2.60 -10.00
CA ASP A 48 -20.88 -2.08 -9.71
C ASP A 48 -21.20 -2.01 -8.21
N THR A 49 -20.47 -2.77 -7.39
CA THR A 49 -20.66 -2.81 -5.93
C THR A 49 -19.99 -1.66 -5.18
N VAL A 50 -19.24 -0.79 -5.87
CA VAL A 50 -18.66 0.40 -5.25
C VAL A 50 -19.75 1.45 -5.08
N PRO A 51 -20.10 1.84 -3.83
CA PRO A 51 -21.10 2.87 -3.62
C PRO A 51 -20.62 4.22 -4.16
N PHE A 52 -21.55 5.08 -4.52
CA PHE A 52 -21.23 6.43 -4.95
C PHE A 52 -21.74 7.44 -3.93
N PHE A 53 -20.84 8.30 -3.48
CA PHE A 53 -21.14 9.48 -2.67
C PHE A 53 -20.79 10.73 -3.46
N PRO A 54 -21.76 11.62 -3.74
CA PRO A 54 -21.46 12.91 -4.37
C PRO A 54 -20.47 13.70 -3.53
N GLN A 55 -19.49 14.32 -4.20
CA GLN A 55 -18.43 15.04 -3.51
C GLN A 55 -18.81 16.52 -3.39
N GLU A 56 -19.00 16.99 -2.18
CA GLU A 56 -19.14 18.40 -1.90
C GLU A 56 -17.79 19.13 -2.02
N ALA A 57 -17.84 20.47 -1.95
CA ALA A 57 -16.61 21.28 -2.06
C ALA A 57 -15.58 20.87 -0.99
N TYR A 58 -14.36 20.55 -1.43
CA TYR A 58 -13.21 20.16 -0.59
C TYR A 58 -13.32 18.79 0.12
N GLN A 59 -14.42 18.04 -0.06
CA GLN A 59 -14.65 16.74 0.59
C GLN A 59 -14.35 15.54 -0.30
N CYS A 60 -13.59 15.70 -1.37
CA CYS A 60 -13.24 14.61 -2.28
C CYS A 60 -12.48 13.46 -1.58
N GLY A 61 -11.67 13.74 -0.56
CA GLY A 61 -10.95 12.72 0.22
C GLY A 61 -11.87 11.86 1.07
N PRO A 62 -12.70 12.44 1.98
CA PRO A 62 -13.70 11.70 2.75
C PRO A 62 -14.65 10.86 1.88
N ALA A 63 -15.22 11.45 0.83
CA ALA A 63 -16.13 10.74 -0.07
C ALA A 63 -15.44 9.57 -0.81
N ALA A 64 -14.23 9.78 -1.36
CA ALA A 64 -13.49 8.70 -2.01
C ALA A 64 -13.14 7.57 -1.03
N MET A 65 -12.79 7.89 0.22
CA MET A 65 -12.53 6.89 1.25
C MET A 65 -13.80 6.13 1.65
N ALA A 66 -14.94 6.82 1.82
CA ALA A 66 -16.22 6.19 2.13
C ALA A 66 -16.64 5.18 1.04
N MET A 67 -16.44 5.54 -0.24
CA MET A 67 -16.72 4.63 -1.37
C MET A 67 -15.93 3.33 -1.30
N VAL A 68 -14.61 3.38 -1.06
CA VAL A 68 -13.77 2.17 -1.01
C VAL A 68 -13.94 1.40 0.31
N LEU A 69 -14.23 2.08 1.41
CA LEU A 69 -14.60 1.43 2.68
C LEU A 69 -15.92 0.69 2.54
N GLY A 70 -16.94 1.31 1.92
CA GLY A 70 -18.22 0.70 1.60
C GLY A 70 -18.06 -0.56 0.75
N TRP A 71 -17.28 -0.47 -0.32
CA TRP A 71 -16.95 -1.63 -1.14
C TRP A 71 -16.23 -2.73 -0.34
N SER A 72 -15.39 -2.36 0.62
CA SER A 72 -14.66 -3.32 1.48
C SER A 72 -15.52 -3.95 2.58
N GLY A 73 -16.84 -3.65 2.63
CA GLY A 73 -17.79 -4.20 3.57
C GLY A 73 -17.95 -3.40 4.86
N LEU A 74 -17.59 -2.11 4.88
CA LEU A 74 -17.84 -1.21 6.00
C LEU A 74 -18.86 -0.14 5.61
N SER A 75 -19.92 0.00 6.41
CA SER A 75 -20.87 1.10 6.26
C SER A 75 -20.29 2.34 6.93
N VAL A 76 -19.82 3.31 6.12
CA VAL A 76 -19.21 4.56 6.57
C VAL A 76 -19.65 5.67 5.63
N GLU A 77 -20.23 6.73 6.19
CA GLU A 77 -20.59 7.92 5.43
C GLU A 77 -19.39 8.89 5.31
N PRO A 78 -19.37 9.74 4.27
CA PRO A 78 -18.30 10.75 4.13
C PRO A 78 -18.13 11.64 5.36
N ASP A 79 -19.23 12.05 5.99
CA ASP A 79 -19.22 12.94 7.16
C ASP A 79 -18.51 12.31 8.37
N ASP A 80 -18.57 10.98 8.55
CA ASP A 80 -17.86 10.25 9.60
C ASP A 80 -16.33 10.32 9.44
N LEU A 81 -15.86 10.75 8.27
CA LEU A 81 -14.45 10.77 7.90
C LEU A 81 -13.87 12.18 7.83
N VAL A 82 -14.69 13.22 7.86
CA VAL A 82 -14.25 14.63 7.66
C VAL A 82 -13.20 15.01 8.68
N GLU A 83 -13.45 14.81 9.98
CA GLU A 83 -12.52 15.18 11.05
C GLU A 83 -11.17 14.45 10.96
N GLU A 84 -11.16 13.23 10.42
CA GLU A 84 -9.96 12.42 10.31
C GLU A 84 -9.13 12.70 9.05
N ILE A 85 -9.79 13.07 7.96
CA ILE A 85 -9.17 13.12 6.63
C ILE A 85 -9.00 14.55 6.13
N TYR A 86 -9.98 15.45 6.41
CA TYR A 86 -9.93 16.82 5.93
C TYR A 86 -8.96 17.66 6.73
N THR A 87 -8.17 18.48 6.03
CA THR A 87 -7.22 19.41 6.61
C THR A 87 -7.64 20.83 6.28
N PRO A 88 -8.28 21.59 7.22
CA PRO A 88 -8.86 22.91 6.94
C PRO A 88 -7.87 23.90 6.33
N GLY A 89 -6.65 23.98 6.87
CA GLY A 89 -5.60 24.88 6.39
C GLY A 89 -5.10 24.59 4.97
N ARG A 90 -5.40 23.39 4.44
CA ARG A 90 -5.08 22.97 3.07
C ARG A 90 -6.29 22.97 2.15
N LYS A 91 -7.50 23.20 2.68
CA LYS A 91 -8.79 23.07 1.96
C LYS A 91 -8.86 21.77 1.17
N GLY A 92 -8.50 20.65 1.82
CA GLY A 92 -8.43 19.33 1.16
C GLY A 92 -7.86 18.27 2.10
N SER A 93 -7.57 17.11 1.54
CA SER A 93 -7.10 15.94 2.27
C SER A 93 -5.69 15.56 1.87
N LEU A 94 -4.89 15.09 2.83
CA LEU A 94 -3.55 14.58 2.57
C LEU A 94 -3.56 13.05 2.41
N GLN A 95 -2.72 12.52 1.54
CA GLN A 95 -2.57 11.08 1.30
C GLN A 95 -2.32 10.28 2.61
N PRO A 96 -1.45 10.72 3.55
CA PRO A 96 -1.27 10.00 4.81
C PRO A 96 -2.55 9.91 5.66
N SER A 97 -3.42 10.93 5.61
CA SER A 97 -4.69 10.91 6.35
C SER A 97 -5.64 9.83 5.82
N LEU A 98 -5.71 9.65 4.49
CA LEU A 98 -6.49 8.57 3.88
C LEU A 98 -5.95 7.19 4.30
N VAL A 99 -4.63 7.00 4.21
CA VAL A 99 -3.96 5.76 4.62
C VAL A 99 -4.24 5.44 6.10
N ALA A 100 -4.13 6.44 6.99
CA ALA A 100 -4.39 6.28 8.41
C ALA A 100 -5.86 5.93 8.70
N ALA A 101 -6.81 6.58 8.00
CA ALA A 101 -8.25 6.31 8.17
C ALA A 101 -8.64 4.86 7.80
N ALA A 102 -8.06 4.33 6.71
CA ALA A 102 -8.25 2.93 6.32
C ALA A 102 -7.66 1.97 7.38
N ARG A 103 -6.44 2.24 7.86
CA ARG A 103 -5.74 1.42 8.86
C ARG A 103 -6.49 1.37 10.19
N ARG A 104 -6.98 2.51 10.68
CA ARG A 104 -7.79 2.57 11.93
C ARG A 104 -9.06 1.70 11.87
N ARG A 105 -9.57 1.43 10.67
CA ARG A 105 -10.73 0.57 10.42
C ARG A 105 -10.37 -0.87 10.07
N GLY A 106 -9.12 -1.27 10.34
CA GLY A 106 -8.64 -2.63 10.10
C GLY A 106 -8.58 -3.01 8.62
N ARG A 107 -8.45 -2.03 7.72
CA ARG A 107 -8.26 -2.27 6.29
C ARG A 107 -6.80 -2.15 5.91
N LEU A 108 -6.35 -3.10 5.08
CA LEU A 108 -5.04 -3.01 4.45
C LEU A 108 -5.03 -1.81 3.52
N ALA A 109 -4.13 -0.86 3.74
CA ALA A 109 -3.95 0.33 2.91
C ALA A 109 -2.64 0.19 2.13
N HIS A 110 -2.76 -0.19 0.84
CA HIS A 110 -1.62 -0.39 -0.05
C HIS A 110 -1.54 0.75 -1.06
N ALA A 111 -0.48 1.55 -0.97
CA ALA A 111 -0.22 2.61 -1.94
C ALA A 111 0.41 2.01 -3.21
N ILE A 112 -0.10 2.42 -4.35
CA ILE A 112 0.39 2.00 -5.66
C ILE A 112 0.89 3.19 -6.47
N THR A 113 1.71 2.90 -7.48
CA THR A 113 2.20 3.91 -8.41
C THR A 113 2.21 3.35 -9.83
N GLY A 114 1.65 4.11 -10.75
CA GLY A 114 1.72 3.83 -12.18
C GLY A 114 0.55 3.02 -12.76
N PRO A 115 0.41 3.11 -14.09
CA PRO A 115 -0.72 2.51 -14.80
C PRO A 115 -0.81 0.99 -14.68
N GLN A 116 0.32 0.29 -14.69
CA GLN A 116 0.36 -1.16 -14.61
C GLN A 116 -0.23 -1.67 -13.28
N ALA A 117 0.16 -1.06 -12.15
CA ALA A 117 -0.38 -1.41 -10.86
C ALA A 117 -1.89 -1.13 -10.76
N LEU A 118 -2.34 0.04 -11.26
CA LEU A 118 -3.76 0.38 -11.31
C LEU A 118 -4.57 -0.65 -12.09
N LEU A 119 -4.10 -1.03 -13.28
CA LEU A 119 -4.84 -1.96 -14.14
C LEU A 119 -4.88 -3.37 -13.54
N SER A 120 -3.79 -3.83 -12.91
CA SER A 120 -3.78 -5.13 -12.22
C SER A 120 -4.75 -5.17 -11.02
N GLU A 121 -4.87 -4.07 -10.28
CA GLU A 121 -5.86 -3.98 -9.19
C GLU A 121 -7.29 -3.98 -9.70
N LEU A 122 -7.59 -3.22 -10.75
CA LEU A 122 -8.91 -3.23 -11.38
C LEU A 122 -9.27 -4.62 -11.93
N ALA A 123 -8.31 -5.32 -12.56
CA ALA A 123 -8.50 -6.68 -13.06
C ALA A 123 -8.80 -7.68 -11.94
N ALA A 124 -8.25 -7.45 -10.74
CA ALA A 124 -8.55 -8.23 -9.55
C ALA A 124 -9.85 -7.83 -8.85
N GLY A 125 -10.59 -6.88 -9.40
CA GLY A 125 -11.85 -6.38 -8.84
C GLY A 125 -11.67 -5.38 -7.69
N HIS A 126 -10.52 -4.71 -7.61
CA HIS A 126 -10.21 -3.75 -6.56
C HIS A 126 -10.38 -2.31 -7.05
N PRO A 127 -11.26 -1.49 -6.45
CA PRO A 127 -11.33 -0.07 -6.72
C PRO A 127 -10.10 0.65 -6.15
N VAL A 128 -9.66 1.70 -6.83
CA VAL A 128 -8.48 2.45 -6.42
C VAL A 128 -8.80 3.93 -6.28
N ILE A 129 -8.50 4.51 -5.11
CA ILE A 129 -8.49 5.98 -4.96
C ILE A 129 -7.27 6.50 -5.71
N VAL A 130 -7.47 7.49 -6.57
CA VAL A 130 -6.40 8.15 -7.34
C VAL A 130 -6.34 9.64 -7.02
N LEU A 131 -5.14 10.21 -6.94
CA LEU A 131 -4.94 11.64 -6.79
C LEU A 131 -4.63 12.26 -8.15
N GLN A 132 -5.49 13.15 -8.62
CA GLN A 132 -5.35 13.87 -9.88
C GLN A 132 -5.05 15.37 -9.62
N ASN A 133 -4.33 16.00 -10.52
CA ASN A 133 -4.31 17.45 -10.61
C ASN A 133 -5.07 17.88 -11.85
N LEU A 134 -6.30 18.38 -11.65
CA LEU A 134 -7.20 18.84 -12.70
C LEU A 134 -6.86 20.25 -13.20
N GLY A 135 -6.00 20.98 -12.48
CA GLY A 135 -5.51 22.31 -12.85
C GLY A 135 -4.22 22.25 -13.67
N THR A 136 -3.39 23.26 -13.51
CA THR A 136 -2.06 23.36 -14.11
C THR A 136 -0.95 23.07 -13.08
N ARG A 137 0.32 23.07 -13.52
CA ARG A 137 1.44 22.95 -12.58
C ARG A 137 1.55 24.16 -11.66
N SER A 138 1.28 25.37 -12.19
CA SER A 138 1.36 26.64 -11.44
C SER A 138 0.12 26.91 -10.57
N TYR A 139 -1.04 26.38 -10.98
CA TYR A 139 -2.32 26.52 -10.26
C TYR A 139 -2.96 25.14 -10.14
N PRO A 140 -2.48 24.31 -9.19
CA PRO A 140 -2.97 22.95 -9.04
C PRO A 140 -4.38 22.93 -8.46
N ALA A 141 -5.23 22.07 -9.03
CA ALA A 141 -6.55 21.71 -8.51
C ALA A 141 -6.54 20.23 -8.15
N TRP A 142 -6.13 19.93 -6.91
CA TRP A 142 -6.03 18.55 -6.43
C TRP A 142 -7.39 17.93 -6.22
N HIS A 143 -7.53 16.69 -6.67
CA HIS A 143 -8.81 16.00 -6.65
C HIS A 143 -8.62 14.49 -6.45
N TYR A 144 -9.37 13.90 -5.52
CA TYR A 144 -9.46 12.46 -5.36
C TYR A 144 -10.68 11.93 -6.13
N ALA A 145 -10.44 10.87 -6.91
CA ALA A 145 -11.48 10.10 -7.56
C ALA A 145 -11.29 8.61 -7.23
N VAL A 146 -12.31 7.80 -7.45
CA VAL A 146 -12.22 6.34 -7.33
C VAL A 146 -12.33 5.72 -8.71
N THR A 147 -11.32 4.95 -9.14
CA THR A 147 -11.40 4.15 -10.35
C THR A 147 -12.20 2.90 -10.05
N ILE A 148 -13.24 2.66 -10.84
CA ILE A 148 -14.18 1.55 -10.65
C ILE A 148 -14.27 0.63 -11.86
N GLY A 149 -13.46 0.87 -12.87
CA GLY A 149 -13.47 0.03 -14.05
C GLY A 149 -12.75 0.64 -15.25
N MET A 150 -12.73 -0.13 -16.32
CA MET A 150 -12.14 0.26 -17.62
C MET A 150 -12.92 -0.34 -18.80
N ASP A 151 -12.78 0.29 -19.95
CA ASP A 151 -13.24 -0.17 -21.25
C ASP A 151 -12.04 -0.07 -22.21
N ARG A 152 -11.40 -1.22 -22.51
CA ARG A 152 -10.19 -1.28 -23.35
C ARG A 152 -10.48 -0.87 -24.81
N PRO A 153 -11.49 -1.44 -25.49
CA PRO A 153 -11.81 -1.09 -26.87
C PRO A 153 -12.06 0.41 -27.04
N ALA A 154 -12.79 1.02 -26.11
CA ALA A 154 -13.07 2.45 -26.15
C ALA A 154 -11.93 3.32 -25.57
N SER A 155 -10.85 2.69 -25.04
CA SER A 155 -9.73 3.36 -24.35
C SER A 155 -10.20 4.34 -23.29
N ARG A 156 -11.03 3.85 -22.35
CA ARG A 156 -11.65 4.64 -21.27
C ARG A 156 -11.42 4.00 -19.91
N ILE A 157 -11.32 4.84 -18.89
CA ILE A 157 -11.43 4.46 -17.49
C ILE A 157 -12.74 4.97 -16.92
N LEU A 158 -13.34 4.23 -15.99
CA LEU A 158 -14.57 4.62 -15.31
C LEU A 158 -14.24 5.13 -13.92
N LEU A 159 -14.74 6.33 -13.61
CA LEU A 159 -14.47 7.02 -12.33
C LEU A 159 -15.76 7.34 -11.58
N HIS A 160 -15.73 7.17 -10.27
CA HIS A 160 -16.58 7.93 -9.36
C HIS A 160 -15.85 9.23 -9.01
N THR A 161 -16.40 10.40 -9.41
CA THR A 161 -15.67 11.66 -9.32
C THR A 161 -16.63 12.86 -9.26
N GLY A 162 -16.38 13.80 -8.37
CA GLY A 162 -17.24 14.96 -8.19
C GLY A 162 -18.68 14.55 -7.91
N THR A 163 -19.63 15.10 -8.67
CA THR A 163 -21.06 14.75 -8.58
C THR A 163 -21.50 13.69 -9.60
N THR A 164 -20.55 13.03 -10.27
CA THR A 164 -20.85 12.10 -11.37
C THR A 164 -20.40 10.68 -11.02
N ALA A 165 -21.37 9.78 -10.91
CA ALA A 165 -21.11 8.35 -10.84
C ALA A 165 -20.71 7.79 -12.22
N ARG A 166 -19.80 6.79 -12.21
CA ARG A 166 -19.41 6.02 -13.43
C ARG A 166 -19.01 6.87 -14.62
N ARG A 167 -18.35 8.00 -14.37
CA ARG A 167 -17.92 8.91 -15.43
C ARG A 167 -16.89 8.25 -16.35
N PRO A 168 -17.20 8.01 -17.64
CA PRO A 168 -16.22 7.52 -18.59
C PRO A 168 -15.25 8.65 -18.92
N THR A 169 -13.96 8.37 -18.80
CA THR A 169 -12.88 9.32 -19.05
C THR A 169 -11.88 8.70 -20.01
N ALA A 170 -11.52 9.42 -21.10
CA ALA A 170 -10.50 8.95 -22.03
C ALA A 170 -9.20 8.63 -21.28
N TRP A 171 -8.60 7.47 -21.57
CA TRP A 171 -7.41 6.99 -20.88
C TRP A 171 -6.25 7.99 -20.90
N SER A 172 -6.00 8.60 -22.06
CA SER A 172 -4.96 9.62 -22.22
C SER A 172 -5.19 10.85 -21.33
N ARG A 173 -6.45 11.32 -21.24
CA ARG A 173 -6.81 12.45 -20.37
C ARG A 173 -6.66 12.10 -18.90
N PHE A 174 -7.05 10.90 -18.51
CA PHE A 174 -6.87 10.40 -17.15
C PHE A 174 -5.40 10.34 -16.79
N LEU A 175 -4.56 9.71 -17.61
CA LEU A 175 -3.13 9.64 -17.39
C LEU A 175 -2.48 11.02 -17.22
N PHE A 176 -2.83 11.97 -18.10
CA PHE A 176 -2.31 13.33 -18.05
C PHE A 176 -2.59 14.06 -16.73
N THR A 177 -3.76 13.87 -16.13
CA THR A 177 -4.11 14.48 -14.84
C THR A 177 -3.54 13.69 -13.66
N TRP A 178 -3.45 12.37 -13.78
CA TRP A 178 -2.94 11.47 -12.75
C TRP A 178 -1.41 11.51 -12.67
N GLU A 179 -0.71 11.64 -13.78
CA GLU A 179 0.74 11.87 -13.82
C GLU A 179 1.16 13.08 -12.97
N ARG A 180 0.39 14.15 -13.00
CA ARG A 180 0.63 15.33 -12.16
C ARG A 180 0.45 15.05 -10.67
N GLY A 181 -0.31 14.02 -10.31
CA GLY A 181 -0.42 13.42 -8.98
C GLY A 181 0.66 12.35 -8.71
N ARG A 182 1.71 12.28 -9.54
CA ARG A 182 2.79 11.30 -9.49
C ARG A 182 2.29 9.86 -9.60
N TYR A 183 1.22 9.65 -10.34
CA TYR A 183 0.57 8.35 -10.48
C TYR A 183 0.21 7.68 -9.15
N TRP A 184 -0.03 8.47 -8.11
CA TRP A 184 -0.37 7.94 -6.80
C TRP A 184 -1.79 7.36 -6.78
N GLY A 185 -1.90 6.13 -6.26
CA GLY A 185 -3.16 5.48 -5.97
C GLY A 185 -3.13 4.79 -4.62
N LEU A 186 -4.32 4.53 -4.06
CA LEU A 186 -4.51 3.81 -2.81
C LEU A 186 -5.54 2.71 -2.98
N VAL A 187 -5.12 1.48 -2.73
CA VAL A 187 -5.98 0.30 -2.64
C VAL A 187 -6.31 0.04 -1.18
N VAL A 188 -7.59 -0.13 -0.88
CA VAL A 188 -8.09 -0.38 0.49
C VAL A 188 -8.82 -1.71 0.50
N LEU A 189 -8.24 -2.72 1.16
CA LEU A 189 -8.73 -4.10 1.13
C LEU A 189 -9.11 -4.61 2.52
N PRO A 190 -10.06 -5.55 2.62
CA PRO A 190 -10.17 -6.38 3.80
C PRO A 190 -8.82 -7.05 4.13
N ALA A 191 -8.47 -7.07 5.42
CA ALA A 191 -7.23 -7.72 5.84
C ALA A 191 -7.24 -9.22 5.50
N GLY A 192 -6.16 -9.69 4.88
CA GLY A 192 -6.05 -11.05 4.33
C GLY A 192 -6.28 -11.12 2.81
N ARG A 193 -6.85 -10.08 2.20
CA ARG A 193 -6.92 -10.00 0.74
C ARG A 193 -5.61 -9.48 0.18
N MET A 194 -5.08 -10.16 -0.84
CA MET A 194 -3.77 -9.85 -1.43
C MET A 194 -3.93 -8.91 -2.64
N PRO A 195 -3.32 -7.72 -2.65
CA PRO A 195 -3.25 -6.88 -3.84
C PRO A 195 -2.27 -7.48 -4.86
N PRO A 196 -2.67 -7.72 -6.12
CA PRO A 196 -1.78 -8.30 -7.14
C PRO A 196 -0.59 -7.39 -7.46
N SER A 197 -0.71 -6.10 -7.27
CA SER A 197 0.37 -5.13 -7.50
C SER A 197 1.47 -5.14 -6.43
N ALA A 198 1.26 -5.84 -5.29
CA ALA A 198 2.22 -5.86 -4.19
C ALA A 198 3.23 -7.01 -4.32
N ASP A 199 4.50 -6.69 -4.16
CA ASP A 199 5.52 -7.65 -3.77
C ASP A 199 5.49 -7.90 -2.25
N ALA A 200 6.32 -8.82 -1.77
CA ALA A 200 6.36 -9.17 -0.35
C ALA A 200 6.69 -7.95 0.54
N LYS A 201 7.63 -7.11 0.12
CA LYS A 201 8.06 -5.94 0.89
C LYS A 201 6.92 -4.92 1.01
N ALA A 202 6.34 -4.51 -0.11
CA ALA A 202 5.26 -3.53 -0.12
C ALA A 202 4.02 -4.01 0.63
N TYR A 203 3.69 -5.30 0.52
CA TYR A 203 2.60 -5.88 1.28
C TYR A 203 2.85 -5.83 2.80
N LEU A 204 4.03 -6.27 3.24
CA LEU A 204 4.37 -6.28 4.67
C LEU A 204 4.50 -4.87 5.27
N GLU A 205 4.95 -3.88 4.50
CA GLU A 205 4.89 -2.47 4.92
C GLU A 205 3.44 -1.99 5.14
N ALA A 206 2.50 -2.44 4.30
CA ALA A 206 1.08 -2.13 4.50
C ALA A 206 0.51 -2.84 5.75
N VAL A 207 0.92 -4.11 6.01
CA VAL A 207 0.51 -4.88 7.20
C VAL A 207 1.07 -4.27 8.48
N LEU A 208 2.34 -3.84 8.49
CA LEU A 208 2.95 -3.14 9.64
C LEU A 208 2.15 -1.87 10.00
N GLY A 209 1.54 -1.23 9.01
CA GLY A 209 0.64 -0.11 9.26
C GLY A 209 -0.63 -0.47 10.03
N LEU A 210 -1.10 -1.72 9.97
CA LEU A 210 -2.19 -2.23 10.81
C LEU A 210 -1.74 -2.44 12.27
N GLU A 211 -0.53 -2.94 12.47
CA GLU A 211 0.05 -3.04 13.82
C GLU A 211 0.18 -1.65 14.48
N HIS A 212 0.72 -0.67 13.76
CA HIS A 212 0.82 0.71 14.26
C HIS A 212 -0.55 1.31 14.60
N ALA A 213 -1.61 0.92 13.88
CA ALA A 213 -2.98 1.27 14.19
C ALA A 213 -3.62 0.38 15.28
N ARG A 214 -2.86 -0.54 15.90
CA ARG A 214 -3.30 -1.53 16.90
C ARG A 214 -4.43 -2.45 16.43
N GLN A 215 -4.51 -2.67 15.12
CA GLN A 215 -5.50 -3.56 14.50
C GLN A 215 -4.95 -5.00 14.43
N TRP A 216 -4.67 -5.58 15.61
CA TRP A 216 -3.93 -6.83 15.77
C TRP A 216 -4.58 -8.02 15.07
N GLU A 217 -5.91 -8.09 15.08
CA GLU A 217 -6.63 -9.16 14.40
C GLU A 217 -6.53 -9.03 12.86
N ALA A 218 -6.66 -7.81 12.36
CA ALA A 218 -6.49 -7.54 10.94
C ALA A 218 -5.05 -7.80 10.49
N ALA A 219 -4.06 -7.37 11.29
CA ALA A 219 -2.65 -7.63 11.03
C ALA A 219 -2.35 -9.14 11.01
N ALA A 220 -2.87 -9.90 11.96
CA ALA A 220 -2.70 -11.35 12.01
C ALA A 220 -3.26 -12.03 10.76
N ARG A 221 -4.47 -11.66 10.30
CA ARG A 221 -5.04 -12.18 9.04
C ARG A 221 -4.18 -11.82 7.84
N ALA A 222 -3.66 -10.61 7.79
CA ALA A 222 -2.82 -10.17 6.68
C ALA A 222 -1.45 -10.86 6.67
N TYR A 223 -0.82 -11.08 7.84
CA TYR A 223 0.41 -11.88 7.93
C TYR A 223 0.19 -13.34 7.54
N ALA A 224 -0.94 -13.94 7.95
CA ALA A 224 -1.29 -15.29 7.53
C ALA A 224 -1.39 -15.38 6.00
N ALA A 225 -2.10 -14.45 5.36
CA ALA A 225 -2.18 -14.39 3.89
C ALA A 225 -0.81 -14.14 3.22
N ALA A 226 0.09 -13.39 3.89
CA ALA A 226 1.47 -13.27 3.41
C ALA A 226 2.20 -14.62 3.43
N LEU A 227 2.00 -15.42 4.47
CA LEU A 227 2.63 -16.74 4.60
C LEU A 227 2.05 -17.79 3.65
N ASP A 228 0.79 -17.65 3.22
CA ASP A 228 0.22 -18.48 2.16
C ASP A 228 0.94 -18.25 0.82
N ARG A 229 1.36 -17.01 0.56
CA ARG A 229 2.05 -16.63 -0.68
C ARG A 229 3.58 -16.73 -0.58
N TRP A 230 4.14 -16.40 0.57
CA TRP A 230 5.58 -16.42 0.88
C TRP A 230 5.83 -17.19 2.18
N PRO A 231 5.79 -18.54 2.16
CA PRO A 231 5.73 -19.37 3.37
C PRO A 231 6.92 -19.23 4.31
N ASP A 232 8.07 -18.81 3.79
CA ASP A 232 9.33 -18.71 4.54
C ASP A 232 9.72 -17.27 4.85
N ASN A 233 8.78 -16.31 4.67
CA ASN A 233 9.05 -14.91 4.95
C ASN A 233 9.19 -14.66 6.45
N GLN A 234 10.40 -14.33 6.87
CA GLN A 234 10.77 -14.13 8.28
C GLN A 234 9.99 -12.99 8.95
N GLN A 235 9.82 -11.88 8.25
CA GLN A 235 9.09 -10.74 8.78
C GLN A 235 7.61 -11.08 9.01
N ALA A 236 7.00 -11.84 8.10
CA ALA A 236 5.62 -12.28 8.26
C ALA A 236 5.46 -13.26 9.42
N LEU A 237 6.40 -14.21 9.60
CA LEU A 237 6.37 -15.15 10.72
C LEU A 237 6.51 -14.43 12.08
N ILE A 238 7.45 -13.50 12.20
CA ILE A 238 7.67 -12.73 13.44
C ILE A 238 6.46 -11.83 13.71
N GLY A 239 5.96 -11.11 12.69
CA GLY A 239 4.78 -10.25 12.80
C GLY A 239 3.53 -11.03 13.22
N LEU A 240 3.28 -12.20 12.64
CA LEU A 240 2.18 -13.07 13.05
C LEU A 240 2.36 -13.53 14.51
N GLY A 241 3.59 -13.92 14.88
CA GLY A 241 3.93 -14.27 16.27
C GLY A 241 3.59 -13.13 17.24
N ASN A 242 3.99 -11.89 16.93
CA ASN A 242 3.70 -10.71 17.75
C ASN A 242 2.18 -10.43 17.87
N CYS A 243 1.45 -10.56 16.78
CA CYS A 243 0.00 -10.43 16.80
C CYS A 243 -0.64 -11.48 17.72
N ARG A 244 -0.21 -12.75 17.63
CA ARG A 244 -0.71 -13.84 18.48
C ARG A 244 -0.37 -13.64 19.95
N ILE A 245 0.83 -13.14 20.26
CA ILE A 245 1.23 -12.76 21.64
C ILE A 245 0.27 -11.70 22.20
N THR A 246 -0.02 -10.67 21.41
CA THR A 246 -0.89 -9.57 21.80
C THR A 246 -2.34 -10.02 22.00
N GLN A 247 -2.80 -10.98 21.19
CA GLN A 247 -4.13 -11.61 21.32
C GLN A 247 -4.23 -12.61 22.48
N GLY A 248 -3.10 -12.98 23.12
CA GLY A 248 -3.04 -13.99 24.17
C GLY A 248 -3.04 -15.44 23.67
N ASP A 249 -3.00 -15.65 22.35
CA ASP A 249 -2.89 -16.97 21.72
C ASP A 249 -1.42 -17.44 21.71
N LEU A 250 -0.96 -17.82 22.90
CA LEU A 250 0.43 -18.19 23.13
C LEU A 250 0.84 -19.50 22.43
N ALA A 251 -0.10 -20.42 22.24
CA ALA A 251 0.17 -21.70 21.57
C ALA A 251 0.46 -21.49 20.08
N SER A 252 -0.36 -20.69 19.39
CA SER A 252 -0.11 -20.33 18.00
C SER A 252 1.14 -19.47 17.85
N ALA A 253 1.41 -18.55 18.79
CA ALA A 253 2.63 -17.76 18.78
C ALA A 253 3.89 -18.64 18.91
N GLU A 254 3.89 -19.61 19.82
CA GLU A 254 4.99 -20.57 19.98
C GLU A 254 5.25 -21.33 18.66
N THR A 255 4.20 -21.85 18.04
CA THR A 255 4.29 -22.62 16.78
C THR A 255 4.93 -21.79 15.65
N VAL A 256 4.44 -20.58 15.44
CA VAL A 256 4.91 -19.70 14.36
C VAL A 256 6.36 -19.24 14.60
N LEU A 257 6.70 -18.86 15.84
CA LEU A 257 8.05 -18.42 16.20
C LEU A 257 9.07 -19.56 16.12
N ARG A 258 8.70 -20.78 16.47
CA ARG A 258 9.55 -21.96 16.25
C ARG A 258 9.83 -22.19 14.76
N LYS A 259 8.82 -22.02 13.88
CA LYS A 259 9.03 -22.08 12.44
C LYS A 259 10.01 -20.98 11.98
N ALA A 260 9.86 -19.75 12.49
CA ALA A 260 10.78 -18.64 12.17
C ALA A 260 12.24 -18.99 12.53
N ILE A 261 12.46 -19.59 13.71
CA ILE A 261 13.80 -19.99 14.18
C ILE A 261 14.34 -21.18 13.37
N THR A 262 13.51 -22.14 12.99
CA THR A 262 13.93 -23.27 12.16
C THR A 262 14.47 -22.79 10.81
N LEU A 263 13.82 -21.79 10.21
CA LEU A 263 14.24 -21.21 8.94
C LEU A 263 15.43 -20.25 9.07
N ALA A 264 15.54 -19.55 10.20
CA ALA A 264 16.62 -18.60 10.48
C ALA A 264 17.13 -18.75 11.93
N PRO A 265 18.03 -19.73 12.21
CA PRO A 265 18.47 -20.07 13.56
C PRO A 265 19.20 -18.96 14.32
N TYR A 266 19.67 -17.93 13.63
CA TYR A 266 20.36 -16.78 14.21
C TYR A 266 19.49 -15.53 14.31
N ASN A 267 18.17 -15.64 14.04
CA ASN A 267 17.26 -14.51 14.17
C ASN A 267 16.98 -14.21 15.65
N SER A 268 17.58 -13.14 16.15
CA SER A 268 17.49 -12.74 17.56
C SER A 268 16.09 -12.29 17.94
N ASP A 269 15.36 -11.60 17.05
CA ASP A 269 14.00 -11.16 17.34
C ASP A 269 13.05 -12.35 17.53
N ALA A 270 13.14 -13.36 16.65
CA ALA A 270 12.35 -14.59 16.78
C ALA A 270 12.67 -15.35 18.06
N ALA A 271 13.97 -15.46 18.40
CA ALA A 271 14.41 -16.13 19.62
C ALA A 271 13.95 -15.40 20.89
N ASN A 272 14.05 -14.06 20.92
CA ASN A 272 13.56 -13.22 22.02
C ASN A 272 12.05 -13.34 22.21
N ASN A 273 11.29 -13.27 21.11
CA ASN A 273 9.84 -13.34 21.15
C ASN A 273 9.37 -14.75 21.58
N LEU A 274 10.06 -15.81 21.14
CA LEU A 274 9.81 -17.15 21.63
C LEU A 274 10.10 -17.29 23.13
N ALA A 275 11.22 -16.70 23.62
CA ALA A 275 11.53 -16.70 25.05
C ALA A 275 10.42 -16.02 25.86
N HIS A 276 9.90 -14.89 25.40
CA HIS A 276 8.77 -14.21 26.03
C HIS A 276 7.50 -15.08 26.06
N VAL A 277 7.16 -15.75 24.97
CA VAL A 277 6.02 -16.69 24.90
C VAL A 277 6.20 -17.84 25.89
N LEU A 278 7.37 -18.47 25.89
CA LEU A 278 7.68 -19.60 26.77
C LEU A 278 7.63 -19.22 28.25
N THR A 279 8.07 -17.99 28.60
CA THR A 279 7.94 -17.43 29.93
C THR A 279 6.50 -17.38 30.38
N ARG A 280 5.62 -16.83 29.54
CA ARG A 280 4.17 -16.75 29.81
C ARG A 280 3.49 -18.12 29.89
N LEU A 281 4.04 -19.14 29.20
CA LEU A 281 3.61 -20.54 29.30
C LEU A 281 4.20 -21.30 30.52
N GLY A 282 5.04 -20.66 31.32
CA GLY A 282 5.71 -21.28 32.47
C GLY A 282 6.90 -22.21 32.14
N LYS A 283 7.30 -22.27 30.85
CA LYS A 283 8.43 -23.09 30.36
C LYS A 283 9.77 -22.38 30.57
N LEU A 284 10.10 -22.05 31.83
CA LEU A 284 11.19 -21.11 32.15
C LEU A 284 12.59 -21.58 31.70
N GLU A 285 12.91 -22.87 31.75
CA GLU A 285 14.23 -23.36 31.34
C GLU A 285 14.44 -23.19 29.81
N GLU A 286 13.40 -23.47 29.06
CA GLU A 286 13.46 -23.27 27.61
C GLU A 286 13.46 -21.77 27.24
N ALA A 287 12.72 -20.94 27.98
CA ALA A 287 12.75 -19.49 27.83
C ALA A 287 14.16 -18.92 28.08
N LEU A 288 14.88 -19.39 29.11
CA LEU A 288 16.27 -19.03 29.36
C LEU A 288 17.21 -19.44 28.23
N TYR A 289 17.02 -20.62 27.67
CA TYR A 289 17.82 -21.05 26.52
C TYR A 289 17.67 -20.08 25.32
N TRP A 290 16.44 -19.76 24.95
CA TRP A 290 16.19 -18.89 23.80
C TRP A 290 16.55 -17.42 24.05
N SER A 291 16.35 -16.89 25.25
CA SER A 291 16.75 -15.52 25.58
C SER A 291 18.28 -15.36 25.57
N ARG A 292 19.05 -16.35 26.07
CA ARG A 292 20.50 -16.35 25.95
C ARG A 292 20.97 -16.41 24.49
N ARG A 293 20.31 -17.22 23.68
CA ARG A 293 20.59 -17.27 22.23
C ARG A 293 20.32 -15.92 21.54
N ALA A 294 19.23 -15.23 21.89
CA ALA A 294 18.95 -13.89 21.38
C ALA A 294 20.05 -12.88 21.73
N VAL A 295 20.52 -12.88 22.98
CA VAL A 295 21.62 -12.03 23.43
C VAL A 295 22.94 -12.39 22.73
N GLN A 296 23.25 -13.68 22.60
CA GLN A 296 24.49 -14.17 21.98
C GLN A 296 24.54 -13.80 20.49
N ASN A 297 23.42 -13.94 19.77
CA ASN A 297 23.35 -13.59 18.35
C ASN A 297 23.41 -12.06 18.13
N GLY A 298 23.06 -11.25 19.13
CA GLY A 298 23.13 -9.80 19.06
C GLY A 298 22.07 -9.18 18.14
N GLY A 299 22.34 -7.99 17.63
CA GLY A 299 21.47 -7.26 16.71
C GLY A 299 21.03 -5.89 17.22
N ALA A 300 20.22 -5.19 16.45
CA ALA A 300 19.80 -3.82 16.75
C ALA A 300 19.03 -3.70 18.08
N ASN A 301 18.28 -4.74 18.46
CA ASN A 301 17.45 -4.77 19.66
C ASN A 301 18.15 -5.46 20.87
N LEU A 302 19.49 -5.56 20.86
CA LEU A 302 20.27 -6.21 21.95
C LEU A 302 19.91 -5.72 23.35
N PRO A 303 19.66 -4.42 23.61
CA PRO A 303 19.22 -3.97 24.94
C PRO A 303 17.90 -4.63 25.38
N VAL A 304 16.95 -4.79 24.49
CA VAL A 304 15.66 -5.45 24.76
C VAL A 304 15.87 -6.93 25.08
N TYR A 305 16.75 -7.63 24.35
CA TYR A 305 17.03 -9.04 24.59
C TYR A 305 17.69 -9.26 25.98
N ARG A 306 18.60 -8.36 26.37
CA ARG A 306 19.21 -8.40 27.74
C ARG A 306 18.18 -8.19 28.83
N GLN A 307 17.25 -7.25 28.62
CA GLN A 307 16.16 -7.02 29.57
C GLN A 307 15.27 -8.27 29.68
N THR A 308 14.86 -8.87 28.58
CA THR A 308 14.07 -10.11 28.57
C THR A 308 14.81 -11.23 29.30
N LEU A 309 16.12 -11.41 29.08
CA LEU A 309 16.93 -12.42 29.80
C LEU A 309 16.92 -12.18 31.27
N GLN A 310 17.16 -10.94 31.74
CA GLN A 310 17.17 -10.59 33.16
C GLN A 310 15.81 -10.88 33.83
N GLU A 311 14.72 -10.48 33.19
CA GLU A 311 13.36 -10.74 33.70
C GLU A 311 13.10 -12.24 33.91
N ILE A 312 13.55 -13.09 32.95
CA ILE A 312 13.39 -14.54 33.05
C ILE A 312 14.28 -15.13 34.15
N GLU A 313 15.53 -14.64 34.33
CA GLU A 313 16.43 -15.07 35.38
C GLU A 313 15.87 -14.74 36.77
N ASP A 314 15.32 -13.55 36.96
CA ASP A 314 14.67 -13.13 38.20
C ASP A 314 13.43 -14.00 38.54
N LEU A 315 12.59 -14.28 37.54
CA LEU A 315 11.45 -15.18 37.69
C LEU A 315 11.87 -16.59 38.12
N ARG A 316 12.94 -17.11 37.54
CA ARG A 316 13.48 -18.42 37.90
C ARG A 316 13.98 -18.45 39.35
N GLN A 317 14.77 -17.44 39.76
CA GLN A 317 15.26 -17.34 41.14
C GLN A 317 14.12 -17.23 42.16
N CYS A 318 13.06 -16.47 41.83
CA CYS A 318 11.87 -16.40 42.68
C CYS A 318 11.15 -17.74 42.80
N ARG A 319 11.06 -18.53 41.71
CA ARG A 319 10.47 -19.86 41.73
C ARG A 319 11.29 -20.84 42.59
N ASP A 320 12.63 -20.80 42.44
CA ASP A 320 13.52 -21.73 43.14
C ASP A 320 13.56 -21.44 44.68
N ARG A 321 13.41 -20.17 45.08
CA ARG A 321 13.27 -19.80 46.52
C ARG A 321 11.94 -20.25 47.14
N LYS A 322 10.91 -20.53 46.35
CA LYS A 322 9.59 -20.95 46.83
C LYS A 322 9.42 -22.47 46.82
N LYS A 323 10.41 -23.23 46.36
CA LYS A 323 10.44 -24.68 46.52
C LYS A 323 10.84 -25.00 47.96
N PRO A 324 10.05 -25.81 48.70
CA PRO A 324 10.32 -26.19 50.07
C PRO A 324 11.61 -27.01 50.22
#